data_a75486e61ce207ff123a96ebbffbce50
#
_entry.id   a75486e61ce207ff123a96ebbffbce50
#
_cell.length_a   1.000
_cell.length_b   1.000
_cell.length_c   1.000
_cell.angle_alpha   90.00
_cell.angle_beta   90.00
_cell.angle_gamma   90.00
#
_symmetry.space_group_name_H-M   'P 1'
#
loop_
_entity.id
_entity.type
_entity.pdbx_description
1 polymer ?
#
loop_
_entity_poly.entity_id
_entity_poly.type
_entity_poly.pdbx_seq_one_letter_code
_entity_poly.pdbx_strand_id
1 'polypeptide(L)'
;KILVTAGAYSTALSRQVAELNAGGTKVDQIMKITGLSRASVHSYLPYTKIPYKMAELSANAERIRLYRERKQKCEEFSANLATLAGQPTKEQEDTLWSMLIYLQGCVFLTSKGLKFTYKIKGGEMFVNRKSKSITQATEYMAFRKALELRDAVAGPKKLGTFGASYLYPIFVRLGVIRGDAG
;
A
#
# COMPACT_ATOMS: atom_id res chain seq x y z
N LYS A 1 33.99 48.61 -19.74
CA LYS A 1 33.58 47.28 -19.22
C LYS A 1 32.24 47.45 -18.52
N ILE A 2 31.16 47.07 -19.20
CA ILE A 2 29.81 47.06 -18.60
C ILE A 2 29.75 45.81 -17.73
N LEU A 3 29.67 46.04 -16.41
CA LEU A 3 29.34 44.97 -15.43
C LEU A 3 27.85 44.62 -15.60
N VAL A 4 27.59 43.63 -16.47
CA VAL A 4 26.24 43.05 -16.54
C VAL A 4 26.11 42.15 -15.29
N THR A 5 25.23 42.52 -14.39
CA THR A 5 24.92 41.70 -13.22
C THR A 5 24.39 40.32 -13.67
N ALA A 6 24.79 39.26 -13.00
CA ALA A 6 24.45 37.88 -13.37
C ALA A 6 22.93 37.67 -13.58
N GLY A 7 22.09 38.44 -12.92
CA GLY A 7 20.61 38.40 -13.06
C GLY A 7 20.11 38.94 -14.41
N ALA A 8 20.74 39.98 -14.98
CA ALA A 8 20.33 40.52 -16.28
C ALA A 8 20.72 39.59 -17.45
N TYR A 9 21.84 38.88 -17.32
CA TYR A 9 22.24 37.87 -18.29
C TYR A 9 21.32 36.66 -18.31
N SER A 10 20.92 36.21 -17.15
CA SER A 10 19.91 35.13 -16.97
C SER A 10 18.58 35.49 -17.62
N THR A 11 18.13 36.73 -17.52
CA THR A 11 16.82 37.18 -18.07
C THR A 11 16.81 37.21 -19.59
N ALA A 12 17.92 37.63 -20.23
CA ALA A 12 18.05 37.67 -21.69
C ALA A 12 18.06 36.24 -22.28
N LEU A 13 18.84 35.34 -21.70
CA LEU A 13 18.91 33.93 -22.14
C LEU A 13 17.58 33.20 -21.91
N SER A 14 16.91 33.43 -20.80
CA SER A 14 15.60 32.81 -20.54
C SER A 14 14.55 33.25 -21.56
N ARG A 15 14.55 34.54 -21.94
CA ARG A 15 13.66 35.06 -22.97
C ARG A 15 13.96 34.44 -24.34
N GLN A 16 15.22 34.39 -24.73
CA GLN A 16 15.67 33.76 -25.97
C GLN A 16 15.29 32.28 -26.07
N VAL A 17 15.47 31.52 -24.99
CA VAL A 17 15.03 30.12 -24.91
C VAL A 17 13.52 29.99 -25.07
N ALA A 18 12.75 30.86 -24.41
CA ALA A 18 11.28 30.84 -24.49
C ALA A 18 10.79 31.20 -25.91
N GLU A 19 11.40 32.19 -26.58
CA GLU A 19 11.07 32.57 -27.96
C GLU A 19 11.38 31.44 -28.97
N LEU A 20 12.57 30.83 -28.88
CA LEU A 20 12.93 29.69 -29.73
C LEU A 20 11.98 28.50 -29.53
N ASN A 21 11.63 28.21 -28.28
CA ASN A 21 10.69 27.13 -27.98
C ASN A 21 9.27 27.43 -28.48
N ALA A 22 8.79 28.67 -28.35
CA ALA A 22 7.51 29.11 -28.90
C ALA A 22 7.47 29.01 -30.42
N GLY A 23 8.61 29.21 -31.08
CA GLY A 23 8.81 28.99 -32.52
C GLY A 23 8.93 27.52 -32.94
N GLY A 24 8.75 26.56 -32.02
CA GLY A 24 8.80 25.12 -32.30
C GLY A 24 10.21 24.54 -32.45
N THR A 25 11.25 25.28 -32.07
CA THR A 25 12.66 24.81 -32.14
C THR A 25 12.89 23.70 -31.12
N LYS A 26 13.47 22.57 -31.54
CA LYS A 26 13.80 21.45 -30.67
C LYS A 26 14.90 21.82 -29.65
N VAL A 27 14.85 21.23 -28.46
CA VAL A 27 15.82 21.48 -27.37
C VAL A 27 17.26 21.35 -27.81
N ASP A 28 17.59 20.35 -28.62
CA ASP A 28 18.95 20.13 -29.12
C ASP A 28 19.46 21.28 -30.07
N GLN A 29 18.55 21.91 -30.79
CA GLN A 29 18.82 23.09 -31.60
C GLN A 29 18.98 24.34 -30.73
N ILE A 30 18.11 24.50 -29.71
CA ILE A 30 18.21 25.59 -28.73
C ILE A 30 19.56 25.54 -28.02
N MET A 31 20.02 24.35 -27.61
CA MET A 31 21.35 24.16 -27.03
C MET A 31 22.46 24.67 -27.95
N LYS A 32 22.41 24.33 -29.25
CA LYS A 32 23.40 24.78 -30.24
C LYS A 32 23.41 26.30 -30.46
N ILE A 33 22.22 26.91 -30.48
CA ILE A 33 22.03 28.35 -30.70
C ILE A 33 22.48 29.16 -29.49
N THR A 34 22.13 28.69 -28.28
CA THR A 34 22.34 29.44 -27.03
C THR A 34 23.64 29.07 -26.31
N GLY A 35 24.28 27.95 -26.67
CA GLY A 35 25.45 27.42 -25.95
C GLY A 35 25.13 26.84 -24.57
N LEU A 36 23.88 26.71 -24.22
CA LEU A 36 23.45 26.23 -22.91
C LEU A 36 23.44 24.71 -22.83
N SER A 37 23.63 24.16 -21.62
CA SER A 37 23.43 22.75 -21.36
C SER A 37 21.93 22.38 -21.47
N ARG A 38 21.63 21.12 -21.70
CA ARG A 38 20.23 20.61 -21.74
C ARG A 38 19.46 20.95 -20.45
N ALA A 39 20.09 20.79 -19.30
CA ALA A 39 19.49 21.12 -18.02
C ALA A 39 19.16 22.61 -17.90
N SER A 40 20.06 23.49 -18.34
CA SER A 40 19.84 24.94 -18.36
C SER A 40 18.71 25.33 -19.31
N VAL A 41 18.64 24.74 -20.51
CA VAL A 41 17.53 24.97 -21.44
C VAL A 41 16.20 24.57 -20.79
N HIS A 42 16.12 23.38 -20.20
CA HIS A 42 14.90 22.94 -19.51
C HIS A 42 14.51 23.83 -18.33
N SER A 43 15.45 24.42 -17.60
CA SER A 43 15.15 25.34 -16.50
C SER A 43 14.54 26.67 -16.97
N TYR A 44 14.82 27.09 -18.21
CA TYR A 44 14.26 28.30 -18.83
C TYR A 44 12.98 28.05 -19.63
N LEU A 45 12.65 26.81 -19.93
CA LEU A 45 11.36 26.50 -20.57
C LEU A 45 10.20 26.78 -19.61
N PRO A 46 9.09 27.33 -20.10
CA PRO A 46 7.93 27.54 -19.26
C PRO A 46 7.45 26.19 -18.71
N TYR A 47 7.58 26.05 -17.39
CA TYR A 47 7.05 24.88 -16.68
C TYR A 47 5.52 24.95 -16.71
N THR A 48 4.93 24.27 -17.67
CA THR A 48 3.49 24.00 -17.64
C THR A 48 3.27 23.00 -16.52
N LYS A 49 2.87 23.47 -15.33
CA LYS A 49 2.25 22.58 -14.35
C LYS A 49 1.06 21.95 -15.07
N ILE A 50 1.23 20.72 -15.57
CA ILE A 50 0.09 19.91 -15.93
C ILE A 50 -0.73 19.86 -14.64
N PRO A 51 -1.96 20.44 -14.62
CA PRO A 51 -2.79 20.36 -13.43
C PRO A 51 -2.90 18.86 -13.14
N TYR A 52 -2.29 18.45 -12.04
CA TYR A 52 -2.41 17.07 -11.57
C TYR A 52 -3.89 16.88 -11.29
N LYS A 53 -4.61 16.29 -12.23
CA LYS A 53 -6.00 15.92 -12.01
C LYS A 53 -5.99 14.92 -10.89
N MET A 54 -6.24 15.37 -9.67
CA MET A 54 -6.34 14.53 -8.47
C MET A 54 -7.38 13.39 -8.67
N ALA A 55 -8.22 13.48 -9.70
CA ALA A 55 -9.20 12.46 -10.05
C ALA A 55 -8.60 11.21 -10.75
N GLU A 56 -7.40 11.29 -11.31
CA GLU A 56 -6.79 10.16 -12.04
C GLU A 56 -5.41 9.83 -11.47
N LEU A 57 -5.40 9.21 -10.29
CA LEU A 57 -4.20 8.54 -9.82
C LEU A 57 -3.84 7.44 -10.83
N SER A 58 -2.56 7.35 -11.23
CA SER A 58 -2.13 6.19 -12.01
C SER A 58 -2.49 4.91 -11.24
N ALA A 59 -2.82 3.84 -11.95
CA ALA A 59 -3.18 2.55 -11.33
C ALA A 59 -2.13 2.08 -10.30
N ASN A 60 -0.87 2.43 -10.51
CA ASN A 60 0.20 2.14 -9.55
C ASN A 60 0.13 3.02 -8.28
N ALA A 61 -0.15 4.31 -8.42
CA ALA A 61 -0.30 5.21 -7.28
C ALA A 61 -1.51 4.82 -6.43
N GLU A 62 -2.62 4.43 -7.05
CA GLU A 62 -3.79 3.93 -6.36
C GLU A 62 -3.51 2.62 -5.61
N ARG A 63 -2.80 1.67 -6.24
CA ARG A 63 -2.37 0.43 -5.60
C ARG A 63 -1.48 0.69 -4.37
N ILE A 64 -0.55 1.64 -4.45
CA ILE A 64 0.33 2.01 -3.34
C ILE A 64 -0.48 2.67 -2.22
N ARG A 65 -1.44 3.55 -2.55
CA ARG A 65 -2.34 4.18 -1.58
C ARG A 65 -3.15 3.13 -0.81
N LEU A 66 -3.80 2.22 -1.53
CA LEU A 66 -4.58 1.13 -0.92
C LEU A 66 -3.71 0.21 -0.06
N TYR A 67 -2.48 -0.07 -0.48
CA TYR A 67 -1.54 -0.87 0.33
C TYR A 67 -1.21 -0.16 1.65
N ARG A 68 -0.90 1.14 1.62
CA ARG A 68 -0.58 1.93 2.82
C ARG A 68 -1.77 2.03 3.76
N GLU A 69 -2.95 2.29 3.22
CA GLU A 69 -4.19 2.36 3.98
C GLU A 69 -4.51 1.03 4.68
N ARG A 70 -4.37 -0.09 3.96
CA ARG A 70 -4.55 -1.42 4.54
C ARG A 70 -3.54 -1.73 5.64
N LYS A 71 -2.29 -1.35 5.44
CA LYS A 71 -1.23 -1.51 6.43
C LYS A 71 -1.57 -0.74 7.70
N GLN A 72 -1.92 0.53 7.58
CA GLN A 72 -2.29 1.38 8.71
C GLN A 72 -3.47 0.80 9.49
N LYS A 73 -4.55 0.38 8.82
CA LYS A 73 -5.69 -0.25 9.50
C LYS A 73 -5.34 -1.55 10.23
N CYS A 74 -4.42 -2.35 9.69
CA CYS A 74 -3.94 -3.55 10.38
C CYS A 74 -3.12 -3.17 11.63
N GLU A 75 -2.29 -2.12 11.56
CA GLU A 75 -1.52 -1.63 12.70
C GLU A 75 -2.42 -1.06 13.81
N GLU A 76 -3.44 -0.29 13.45
CA GLU A 76 -4.46 0.22 14.38
C GLU A 76 -5.22 -0.92 15.07
N PHE A 77 -5.64 -1.93 14.31
CA PHE A 77 -6.29 -3.12 14.86
C PHE A 77 -5.37 -3.87 15.82
N SER A 78 -4.11 -4.09 15.44
CA SER A 78 -3.10 -4.74 16.28
C SER A 78 -2.85 -3.99 17.58
N ALA A 79 -2.76 -2.65 17.52
CA ALA A 79 -2.57 -1.80 18.69
C ALA A 79 -3.77 -1.93 19.66
N ASN A 80 -4.99 -1.95 19.14
CA ASN A 80 -6.19 -2.16 19.95
C ASN A 80 -6.21 -3.54 20.62
N LEU A 81 -5.74 -4.58 19.92
CA LEU A 81 -5.63 -5.92 20.50
C LEU A 81 -4.57 -6.01 21.60
N ALA A 82 -3.47 -5.25 21.50
CA ALA A 82 -2.40 -5.27 22.50
C ALA A 82 -2.87 -4.76 23.88
N THR A 83 -3.91 -3.93 23.93
CA THR A 83 -4.49 -3.41 25.17
C THR A 83 -5.46 -4.38 25.87
N LEU A 84 -5.76 -5.53 25.23
CA LEU A 84 -6.72 -6.49 25.75
C LEU A 84 -6.13 -7.38 26.85
N ALA A 85 -6.77 -7.40 27.98
CA ALA A 85 -6.51 -8.35 29.07
C ALA A 85 -7.64 -9.40 29.06
N GLY A 86 -7.35 -10.63 28.64
CA GLY A 86 -8.29 -11.75 28.73
C GLY A 86 -8.88 -12.21 27.40
N GLN A 87 -10.06 -12.88 27.47
CA GLN A 87 -10.79 -13.38 26.31
C GLN A 87 -11.40 -12.21 25.51
N PRO A 88 -11.45 -12.31 24.17
CA PRO A 88 -12.03 -11.25 23.34
C PRO A 88 -13.54 -11.11 23.64
N THR A 89 -13.99 -9.86 23.69
CA THR A 89 -15.41 -9.54 23.75
C THR A 89 -16.07 -9.77 22.38
N LYS A 90 -17.40 -9.82 22.37
CA LYS A 90 -18.16 -9.91 21.12
C LYS A 90 -17.83 -8.76 20.17
N GLU A 91 -17.66 -7.55 20.68
CA GLU A 91 -17.30 -6.38 19.91
C GLU A 91 -15.94 -6.55 19.19
N GLN A 92 -14.99 -7.20 19.84
CA GLN A 92 -13.69 -7.49 19.25
C GLN A 92 -13.74 -8.57 18.19
N GLU A 93 -14.59 -9.58 18.36
CA GLU A 93 -14.89 -10.59 17.34
C GLU A 93 -15.56 -9.96 16.11
N ASP A 94 -16.51 -9.04 16.33
CA ASP A 94 -17.18 -8.30 15.25
C ASP A 94 -16.19 -7.34 14.53
N THR A 95 -15.27 -6.75 15.28
CA THR A 95 -14.18 -5.93 14.71
C THR A 95 -13.22 -6.78 13.87
N LEU A 96 -12.84 -7.97 14.35
CA LEU A 96 -12.07 -8.94 13.55
C LEU A 96 -12.78 -9.26 12.24
N TRP A 97 -14.09 -9.58 12.33
CA TRP A 97 -14.88 -9.91 11.14
C TRP A 97 -14.90 -8.76 10.13
N SER A 98 -15.06 -7.54 10.61
CA SER A 98 -14.99 -6.33 9.77
C SER A 98 -13.63 -6.17 9.08
N MET A 99 -12.55 -6.49 9.79
CA MET A 99 -11.19 -6.48 9.22
C MET A 99 -11.01 -7.58 8.17
N LEU A 100 -11.59 -8.76 8.37
CA LEU A 100 -11.57 -9.84 7.38
C LEU A 100 -12.34 -9.46 6.11
N ILE A 101 -13.50 -8.80 6.24
CA ILE A 101 -14.24 -8.23 5.10
C ILE A 101 -13.38 -7.20 4.37
N TYR A 102 -12.70 -6.32 5.09
CA TYR A 102 -11.86 -5.28 4.51
C TYR A 102 -10.65 -5.84 3.74
N LEU A 103 -10.07 -6.94 4.20
CA LEU A 103 -8.90 -7.59 3.58
C LEU A 103 -9.26 -8.61 2.49
N GLN A 104 -10.54 -8.85 2.20
CA GLN A 104 -10.93 -9.79 1.16
C GLN A 104 -10.33 -9.40 -0.20
N GLY A 105 -9.97 -10.39 -1.01
CA GLY A 105 -9.30 -10.20 -2.29
C GLY A 105 -7.81 -9.88 -2.20
N CYS A 106 -7.26 -9.61 -1.01
CA CYS A 106 -5.82 -9.54 -0.83
C CYS A 106 -5.16 -10.89 -1.05
N VAL A 107 -3.94 -10.87 -1.56
CA VAL A 107 -3.12 -12.09 -1.70
C VAL A 107 -2.40 -12.36 -0.39
N PHE A 108 -2.53 -13.60 0.09
CA PHE A 108 -1.83 -14.13 1.26
C PHE A 108 -0.99 -15.33 0.85
N LEU A 109 -0.02 -15.67 1.71
CA LEU A 109 0.81 -16.86 1.58
C LEU A 109 0.56 -17.80 2.75
N THR A 110 0.30 -19.08 2.48
CA THR A 110 0.30 -20.10 3.55
C THR A 110 1.72 -20.29 4.06
N SER A 111 1.90 -20.95 5.23
CA SER A 111 3.22 -21.31 5.76
C SER A 111 4.07 -22.18 4.80
N LYS A 112 3.44 -22.77 3.77
CA LYS A 112 4.12 -23.51 2.70
C LYS A 112 4.37 -22.67 1.44
N GLY A 113 4.22 -21.35 1.51
CA GLY A 113 4.44 -20.43 0.37
C GLY A 113 3.34 -20.43 -0.70
N LEU A 114 2.21 -21.09 -0.49
CA LEU A 114 1.13 -21.17 -1.47
C LEU A 114 0.28 -19.88 -1.43
N LYS A 115 0.17 -19.18 -2.57
CA LYS A 115 -0.67 -17.99 -2.72
C LYS A 115 -2.15 -18.35 -2.64
N PHE A 116 -2.92 -17.55 -1.92
CA PHE A 116 -4.38 -17.65 -1.90
C PHE A 116 -5.04 -16.28 -1.71
N THR A 117 -6.30 -16.21 -2.07
CA THR A 117 -7.23 -15.11 -1.81
C THR A 117 -8.51 -15.68 -1.23
N TYR A 118 -9.32 -14.82 -0.62
CA TYR A 118 -10.63 -15.24 -0.13
C TYR A 118 -11.70 -14.18 -0.41
N LYS A 119 -12.96 -14.59 -0.33
CA LYS A 119 -14.14 -13.73 -0.35
C LYS A 119 -15.06 -14.12 0.80
N ILE A 120 -15.77 -13.14 1.37
CA ILE A 120 -16.75 -13.37 2.41
C ILE A 120 -18.16 -13.23 1.80
N LYS A 121 -19.01 -14.20 2.06
CA LYS A 121 -20.43 -14.22 1.67
C LYS A 121 -21.25 -14.91 2.76
N GLY A 122 -22.35 -14.28 3.19
CA GLY A 122 -23.32 -14.90 4.10
C GLY A 122 -22.73 -15.39 5.43
N GLY A 123 -21.73 -14.70 6.00
CA GLY A 123 -21.08 -15.13 7.24
C GLY A 123 -20.06 -16.26 7.09
N GLU A 124 -19.61 -16.55 5.87
CA GLU A 124 -18.63 -17.58 5.56
C GLU A 124 -17.50 -17.05 4.69
N MET A 125 -16.28 -17.52 4.95
CA MET A 125 -15.08 -17.22 4.18
C MET A 125 -14.82 -18.34 3.16
N PHE A 126 -14.82 -17.98 1.87
CA PHE A 126 -14.53 -18.86 0.75
C PHE A 126 -13.10 -18.61 0.26
N VAL A 127 -12.23 -19.58 0.47
CA VAL A 127 -10.83 -19.53 0.01
C VAL A 127 -10.75 -20.13 -1.39
N ASN A 128 -10.10 -19.42 -2.33
CA ASN A 128 -9.98 -19.86 -3.73
C ASN A 128 -9.28 -21.22 -3.94
N ARG A 129 -8.65 -21.76 -2.91
CA ARG A 129 -7.94 -23.06 -2.93
C ARG A 129 -8.68 -24.16 -2.20
N LYS A 130 -9.89 -23.91 -1.73
CA LYS A 130 -10.73 -24.90 -1.03
C LYS A 130 -12.17 -24.86 -1.50
N SER A 131 -12.80 -26.03 -1.55
CA SER A 131 -14.22 -26.14 -1.85
C SER A 131 -15.11 -25.86 -0.62
N LYS A 132 -14.60 -26.15 0.58
CA LYS A 132 -15.31 -25.95 1.85
C LYS A 132 -15.03 -24.57 2.43
N SER A 133 -16.05 -23.80 2.76
CA SER A 133 -15.95 -22.51 3.42
C SER A 133 -15.52 -22.64 4.88
N ILE A 134 -15.03 -21.54 5.43
CA ILE A 134 -14.74 -21.39 6.87
C ILE A 134 -15.84 -20.50 7.44
N THR A 135 -16.57 -21.00 8.42
CA THR A 135 -17.67 -20.26 9.05
C THR A 135 -17.13 -19.20 10.02
N GLN A 136 -17.87 -18.11 10.22
CA GLN A 136 -17.56 -17.07 11.20
C GLN A 136 -17.31 -17.64 12.60
N ALA A 137 -18.11 -18.63 13.03
CA ALA A 137 -17.91 -19.30 14.32
C ALA A 137 -16.55 -20.01 14.41
N THR A 138 -16.11 -20.65 13.32
CA THR A 138 -14.78 -21.29 13.25
C THR A 138 -13.65 -20.27 13.34
N GLU A 139 -13.82 -19.11 12.72
CA GLU A 139 -12.85 -18.02 12.80
C GLU A 139 -12.75 -17.42 14.19
N TYR A 140 -13.88 -17.21 14.87
CA TYR A 140 -13.90 -16.75 16.25
C TYR A 140 -13.24 -17.75 17.22
N MET A 141 -13.46 -19.05 17.02
CA MET A 141 -12.73 -20.08 17.77
C MET A 141 -11.22 -19.99 17.54
N ALA A 142 -10.78 -19.84 16.29
CA ALA A 142 -9.37 -19.67 15.96
C ALA A 142 -8.79 -18.39 16.57
N PHE A 143 -9.54 -17.30 16.57
CA PHE A 143 -9.14 -16.02 17.14
C PHE A 143 -8.96 -16.10 18.65
N ARG A 144 -9.93 -16.65 19.37
CA ARG A 144 -9.81 -16.88 20.81
C ARG A 144 -8.59 -17.74 21.15
N LYS A 145 -8.38 -18.81 20.37
CA LYS A 145 -7.22 -19.67 20.56
C LYS A 145 -5.90 -18.97 20.26
N ALA A 146 -5.86 -18.10 19.26
CA ALA A 146 -4.69 -17.30 18.95
C ALA A 146 -4.34 -16.31 20.08
N LEU A 147 -5.35 -15.64 20.66
CA LEU A 147 -5.16 -14.73 21.79
C LEU A 147 -4.77 -15.47 23.09
N GLU A 148 -5.33 -16.65 23.33
CA GLU A 148 -4.94 -17.50 24.47
C GLU A 148 -3.48 -17.91 24.42
N LEU A 149 -3.00 -18.34 23.24
CA LEU A 149 -1.64 -18.81 23.05
C LEU A 149 -0.62 -17.68 22.81
N ARG A 150 -1.08 -16.52 22.35
CA ARG A 150 -0.25 -15.34 22.01
C ARG A 150 1.04 -15.73 21.27
N ASP A 151 2.18 -15.57 21.95
CA ASP A 151 3.52 -15.79 21.37
C ASP A 151 3.86 -17.28 21.16
N ALA A 152 3.05 -18.20 21.67
CA ALA A 152 3.26 -19.65 21.55
C ALA A 152 2.66 -20.26 20.26
N VAL A 153 2.09 -19.44 19.35
CA VAL A 153 1.53 -19.92 18.09
C VAL A 153 2.63 -20.04 17.02
N ALA A 154 3.45 -21.07 17.14
CA ALA A 154 4.55 -21.34 16.19
C ALA A 154 4.09 -21.82 14.79
N GLY A 155 2.77 -21.91 14.52
CA GLY A 155 2.27 -22.33 13.22
C GLY A 155 0.76 -22.65 13.21
N PRO A 156 0.18 -22.86 12.01
CA PRO A 156 -1.27 -23.00 11.83
C PRO A 156 -1.89 -24.17 12.61
N LYS A 157 -1.16 -25.26 12.85
CA LYS A 157 -1.67 -26.42 13.60
C LYS A 157 -2.07 -26.07 15.03
N LYS A 158 -1.44 -25.06 15.63
CA LYS A 158 -1.73 -24.63 17.00
C LYS A 158 -3.12 -23.99 17.15
N LEU A 159 -3.69 -23.47 16.08
CA LEU A 159 -5.05 -22.93 16.10
C LEU A 159 -6.12 -24.00 16.27
N GLY A 160 -5.84 -25.27 15.89
CA GLY A 160 -6.72 -26.41 16.13
C GLY A 160 -8.06 -26.37 15.40
N THR A 161 -8.25 -25.49 14.42
CA THR A 161 -9.53 -25.28 13.73
C THR A 161 -9.45 -25.65 12.25
N PHE A 162 -10.61 -25.89 11.64
CA PHE A 162 -10.70 -26.03 10.20
C PHE A 162 -10.25 -24.74 9.51
N GLY A 163 -9.48 -24.85 8.45
CA GLY A 163 -8.97 -23.67 7.72
C GLY A 163 -7.78 -22.97 8.37
N ALA A 164 -7.24 -23.48 9.47
CA ALA A 164 -6.10 -22.89 10.18
C ALA A 164 -4.93 -22.47 9.30
N SER A 165 -4.63 -23.24 8.23
CA SER A 165 -3.57 -22.92 7.27
C SER A 165 -3.79 -21.61 6.51
N TYR A 166 -5.04 -21.14 6.42
CA TYR A 166 -5.43 -19.90 5.78
C TYR A 166 -5.66 -18.79 6.80
N LEU A 167 -6.21 -19.12 7.98
CA LEU A 167 -6.43 -18.14 9.05
C LEU A 167 -5.11 -17.65 9.65
N TYR A 168 -4.14 -18.54 9.83
CA TYR A 168 -2.85 -18.21 10.43
C TYR A 168 -2.14 -17.02 9.76
N PRO A 169 -1.88 -17.00 8.44
CA PRO A 169 -1.21 -15.87 7.80
C PRO A 169 -2.05 -14.59 7.79
N ILE A 170 -3.37 -14.69 7.86
CA ILE A 170 -4.25 -13.52 8.03
C ILE A 170 -4.07 -12.95 9.44
N PHE A 171 -4.06 -13.79 10.46
CA PHE A 171 -3.86 -13.38 11.85
C PHE A 171 -2.46 -12.79 12.11
N VAL A 172 -1.42 -13.34 11.47
CA VAL A 172 -0.08 -12.73 11.48
C VAL A 172 -0.13 -11.33 10.88
N ARG A 173 -0.78 -11.15 9.72
CA ARG A 173 -0.91 -9.83 9.09
C ARG A 173 -1.73 -8.83 9.93
N LEU A 174 -2.71 -9.30 10.67
CA LEU A 174 -3.53 -8.50 11.59
C LEU A 174 -2.84 -8.22 12.93
N GLY A 175 -1.66 -8.82 13.18
CA GLY A 175 -0.96 -8.69 14.46
C GLY A 175 -1.62 -9.44 15.64
N VAL A 176 -2.57 -10.33 15.36
CA VAL A 176 -3.18 -11.24 16.36
C VAL A 176 -2.15 -12.25 16.85
N ILE A 177 -1.31 -12.72 15.94
CA ILE A 177 -0.21 -13.65 16.19
C ILE A 177 1.08 -12.91 15.87
N ARG A 178 2.06 -12.93 16.77
CA ARG A 178 3.41 -12.50 16.47
C ARG A 178 4.05 -13.56 15.57
N GLY A 179 4.13 -13.29 14.28
CA GLY A 179 4.91 -14.10 13.36
C GLY A 179 6.39 -13.81 13.58
N ASP A 180 7.23 -14.84 13.53
CA ASP A 180 8.65 -14.61 13.28
C ASP A 180 8.76 -13.85 11.97
N ALA A 181 9.32 -12.63 12.02
CA ALA A 181 9.68 -11.86 10.86
C ALA A 181 10.83 -12.61 10.18
N GLY A 182 10.46 -13.53 9.25
CA GLY A 182 11.40 -14.16 8.35
C GLY A 182 11.72 -13.27 7.17
#